data_c21c15c4153d7ba4e26f2886efbb58a3
#
_entry.id   c21c15c4153d7ba4e26f2886efbb58a3
#
_cell.length_a   1.000
_cell.length_b   1.000
_cell.length_c   1.000
_cell.angle_alpha   90.00
_cell.angle_beta   90.00
_cell.angle_gamma   90.00
#
_symmetry.space_group_name_H-M   'P 1'
#
loop_
_entity.id
_entity.type
_entity.pdbx_description
1 polymer ?
#
loop_
_entity_poly.entity_id
_entity_poly.type
_entity_poly.pdbx_seq_one_letter_code
_entity_poly.pdbx_strand_id
1 'polypeptide(L)'
;MKKITTLILVLTVSISMFADVSKAEKNALVKLYNATNGNEWTRQWDLNAPVSSWYGVVLENDKVVALNLSKNNLNGYLPAEISKLKYLQDLNLFKNEISGKIPSSLGKLKYLKNLNLSFNKFSGSIPTSICDINSLETLELYMNRISGTLPPELGNLK
;
A
#
# COMPACT_ATOMS: atom_id res chain seq x y z
N MET A 1 53.89 43.60 11.05
CA MET A 1 52.43 43.54 10.93
C MET A 1 52.10 42.20 10.33
N LYS A 2 51.67 41.22 11.15
CA LYS A 2 51.28 39.86 10.69
C LYS A 2 49.81 39.87 10.28
N LYS A 3 49.53 39.59 9.01
CA LYS A 3 48.17 39.44 8.49
C LYS A 3 47.64 38.04 8.90
N ILE A 4 46.65 38.00 9.79
CA ILE A 4 45.94 36.77 10.14
C ILE A 4 44.85 36.55 9.07
N THR A 5 45.05 35.52 8.23
CA THR A 5 44.04 35.09 7.24
C THR A 5 43.13 34.11 7.93
N THR A 6 41.94 34.57 8.30
CA THR A 6 40.92 33.70 8.89
C THR A 6 40.32 32.82 7.79
N LEU A 7 40.63 31.54 7.81
CA LEU A 7 40.03 30.54 6.92
C LEU A 7 38.65 30.16 7.48
N ILE A 8 37.58 30.66 6.84
CA ILE A 8 36.21 30.27 7.18
C ILE A 8 35.94 28.93 6.49
N LEU A 9 35.98 27.84 7.25
CA LEU A 9 35.54 26.48 6.81
C LEU A 9 34.01 26.46 6.78
N VAL A 10 33.43 26.66 5.59
CA VAL A 10 31.97 26.46 5.39
C VAL A 10 31.69 24.99 5.36
N LEU A 11 31.20 24.43 6.47
CA LEU A 11 30.73 23.07 6.56
C LEU A 11 29.36 23.00 5.84
N THR A 12 29.34 22.58 4.57
CA THR A 12 28.10 22.29 3.86
C THR A 12 27.56 20.97 4.41
N VAL A 13 26.67 21.07 5.40
CA VAL A 13 25.86 19.93 5.83
C VAL A 13 24.92 19.63 4.66
N SER A 14 25.23 18.59 3.90
CA SER A 14 24.29 18.02 2.93
C SER A 14 23.13 17.41 3.73
N ILE A 15 22.08 18.21 3.95
CA ILE A 15 20.81 17.66 4.41
C ILE A 15 20.30 16.78 3.26
N SER A 16 20.54 15.47 3.35
CA SER A 16 19.82 14.51 2.52
C SER A 16 18.35 14.70 2.88
N MET A 17 17.64 15.53 2.13
CA MET A 17 16.18 15.50 2.14
C MET A 17 15.81 14.09 1.67
N PHE A 18 15.57 13.19 2.61
CA PHE A 18 14.82 11.98 2.29
C PHE A 18 13.47 12.50 1.79
N ALA A 19 13.31 12.52 0.47
CA ALA A 19 12.03 12.82 -0.10
C ALA A 19 11.07 11.72 0.41
N ASP A 20 10.08 12.13 1.17
CA ASP A 20 9.04 11.21 1.66
C ASP A 20 7.99 11.06 0.56
N VAL A 21 7.22 10.00 0.60
CA VAL A 21 6.10 9.79 -0.33
C VAL A 21 5.15 10.99 -0.33
N SER A 22 4.36 11.13 -1.38
CA SER A 22 3.36 12.19 -1.44
C SER A 22 2.43 12.16 -0.22
N LYS A 23 1.96 13.33 0.21
CA LYS A 23 0.97 13.43 1.32
C LYS A 23 -0.27 12.55 1.08
N ALA A 24 -0.67 12.39 -0.18
CA ALA A 24 -1.81 11.55 -0.55
C ALA A 24 -1.54 10.06 -0.28
N GLU A 25 -0.34 9.56 -0.60
CA GLU A 25 0.06 8.18 -0.35
C GLU A 25 0.24 7.93 1.15
N LYS A 26 0.93 8.82 1.87
CA LYS A 26 1.05 8.71 3.34
C LYS A 26 -0.32 8.65 4.01
N ASN A 27 -1.24 9.55 3.62
CA ASN A 27 -2.60 9.54 4.17
C ASN A 27 -3.36 8.25 3.85
N ALA A 28 -3.17 7.66 2.67
CA ALA A 28 -3.79 6.38 2.30
C ALA A 28 -3.28 5.24 3.19
N LEU A 29 -1.97 5.18 3.44
CA LEU A 29 -1.37 4.21 4.34
C LEU A 29 -1.85 4.38 5.78
N VAL A 30 -1.92 5.62 6.29
CA VAL A 30 -2.47 5.92 7.63
C VAL A 30 -3.95 5.54 7.72
N LYS A 31 -4.73 5.76 6.66
CA LYS A 31 -6.13 5.30 6.60
C LYS A 31 -6.23 3.78 6.67
N LEU A 32 -5.36 3.06 5.94
CA LEU A 32 -5.30 1.61 6.04
C LEU A 32 -4.97 1.16 7.47
N TYR A 33 -3.94 1.74 8.08
CA TYR A 33 -3.54 1.45 9.46
C TYR A 33 -4.72 1.60 10.43
N ASN A 34 -5.41 2.74 10.37
CA ASN A 34 -6.54 3.02 11.26
C ASN A 34 -7.76 2.12 10.96
N ALA A 35 -8.05 1.85 9.67
CA ALA A 35 -9.19 1.04 9.25
C ALA A 35 -9.02 -0.45 9.56
N THR A 36 -7.80 -0.89 9.85
CA THR A 36 -7.48 -2.30 10.12
C THR A 36 -6.87 -2.51 11.52
N ASN A 37 -7.17 -1.62 12.47
CA ASN A 37 -6.71 -1.67 13.86
C ASN A 37 -5.18 -1.78 13.97
N GLY A 38 -4.47 -0.83 13.38
CA GLY A 38 -3.01 -0.84 13.27
C GLY A 38 -2.26 -1.02 14.60
N ASN A 39 -2.84 -0.55 15.71
CA ASN A 39 -2.28 -0.75 17.06
C ASN A 39 -2.28 -2.22 17.51
N GLU A 40 -3.06 -3.09 16.84
CA GLU A 40 -3.16 -4.52 17.13
C GLU A 40 -2.37 -5.37 16.11
N TRP A 41 -1.68 -4.74 15.15
CA TRP A 41 -0.88 -5.46 14.17
C TRP A 41 0.31 -6.15 14.85
N THR A 42 0.71 -7.29 14.33
CA THR A 42 1.92 -8.00 14.79
C THR A 42 3.19 -7.15 14.57
N ARG A 43 3.23 -6.43 13.44
CA ARG A 43 4.30 -5.48 13.10
C ARG A 43 3.66 -4.13 12.83
N GLN A 44 3.65 -3.30 13.85
CA GLN A 44 3.04 -1.97 13.84
C GLN A 44 3.92 -0.96 13.10
N TRP A 45 3.31 0.11 12.60
CA TRP A 45 4.02 1.26 12.07
C TRP A 45 4.17 2.35 13.16
N ASP A 46 5.35 2.92 13.26
CA ASP A 46 5.51 4.22 13.92
C ASP A 46 5.10 5.32 12.93
N LEU A 47 3.93 5.91 13.14
CA LEU A 47 3.38 6.93 12.25
C LEU A 47 4.16 8.24 12.27
N ASN A 48 5.06 8.45 13.24
CA ASN A 48 5.97 9.59 13.32
C ASN A 48 7.26 9.36 12.51
N ALA A 49 7.57 8.10 12.21
CA ALA A 49 8.74 7.74 11.41
C ALA A 49 8.49 7.95 9.90
N PRO A 50 9.54 8.07 9.08
CA PRO A 50 9.42 8.11 7.62
C PRO A 50 8.74 6.85 7.07
N VAL A 51 7.92 7.00 6.01
CA VAL A 51 7.20 5.88 5.38
C VAL A 51 8.15 4.79 4.88
N SER A 52 9.36 5.16 4.48
CA SER A 52 10.41 4.23 4.06
C SER A 52 10.82 3.21 5.13
N SER A 53 10.55 3.49 6.41
CA SER A 53 10.82 2.59 7.54
C SER A 53 9.62 1.71 7.91
N TRP A 54 8.45 1.90 7.30
CA TRP A 54 7.24 1.18 7.65
C TRP A 54 7.29 -0.26 7.12
N TYR A 55 7.05 -1.21 8.02
CA TYR A 55 7.08 -2.62 7.65
C TYR A 55 6.20 -2.92 6.44
N GLY A 56 6.77 -3.63 5.47
CA GLY A 56 6.06 -4.10 4.28
C GLY A 56 5.84 -3.04 3.21
N VAL A 57 6.26 -1.79 3.41
CA VAL A 57 6.21 -0.74 2.39
C VAL A 57 7.52 -0.75 1.59
N VAL A 58 7.40 -0.77 0.26
CA VAL A 58 8.54 -0.61 -0.66
C VAL A 58 8.34 0.65 -1.48
N LEU A 59 9.38 1.48 -1.52
CA LEU A 59 9.38 2.73 -2.28
C LEU A 59 10.34 2.66 -3.46
N GLU A 60 9.94 3.23 -4.59
CA GLU A 60 10.78 3.52 -5.74
C GLU A 60 10.52 4.97 -6.17
N ASN A 61 11.56 5.79 -6.27
CA ASN A 61 11.45 7.21 -6.64
C ASN A 61 10.35 7.94 -5.84
N ASP A 62 10.33 7.76 -4.52
CA ASP A 62 9.36 8.35 -3.59
C ASP A 62 7.89 7.98 -3.89
N LYS A 63 7.66 6.81 -4.47
CA LYS A 63 6.34 6.24 -4.73
C LYS A 63 6.22 4.89 -4.05
N VAL A 64 5.06 4.60 -3.50
CA VAL A 64 4.76 3.27 -2.96
C VAL A 64 4.51 2.32 -4.14
N VAL A 65 5.42 1.36 -4.33
CA VAL A 65 5.33 0.37 -5.41
C VAL A 65 4.92 -1.01 -4.91
N ALA A 66 5.20 -1.35 -3.65
CA ALA A 66 4.70 -2.59 -3.06
C ALA A 66 4.26 -2.39 -1.61
N LEU A 67 3.27 -3.16 -1.21
CA LEU A 67 2.74 -3.22 0.15
C LEU A 67 2.49 -4.67 0.54
N ASN A 68 3.37 -5.23 1.39
CA ASN A 68 3.23 -6.57 1.90
C ASN A 68 2.98 -6.57 3.41
N LEU A 69 1.73 -6.75 3.79
CA LEU A 69 1.25 -6.85 5.16
C LEU A 69 0.67 -8.24 5.45
N SER A 70 1.19 -9.28 4.79
CA SER A 70 0.74 -10.65 5.01
C SER A 70 1.01 -11.11 6.45
N LYS A 71 0.08 -11.89 7.03
CA LYS A 71 0.19 -12.49 8.37
C LYS A 71 0.49 -11.46 9.47
N ASN A 72 -0.20 -10.31 9.43
CA ASN A 72 0.11 -9.19 10.30
C ASN A 72 -1.05 -8.78 11.24
N ASN A 73 -2.06 -9.63 11.40
CA ASN A 73 -3.22 -9.40 12.28
C ASN A 73 -4.05 -8.14 11.92
N LEU A 74 -4.14 -7.81 10.63
CA LEU A 74 -5.01 -6.73 10.17
C LEU A 74 -6.48 -7.14 10.42
N ASN A 75 -7.21 -6.35 11.19
CA ASN A 75 -8.61 -6.59 11.52
C ASN A 75 -9.45 -5.33 11.28
N GLY A 76 -10.45 -5.40 10.41
CA GLY A 76 -11.29 -4.29 10.02
C GLY A 76 -11.66 -4.37 8.55
N TYR A 77 -11.48 -3.30 7.78
CA TYR A 77 -11.85 -3.25 6.36
C TYR A 77 -10.77 -2.58 5.51
N LEU A 78 -10.73 -2.92 4.22
CA LEU A 78 -9.84 -2.29 3.26
C LEU A 78 -10.44 -0.95 2.79
N PRO A 79 -9.82 0.21 3.12
CA PRO A 79 -10.38 1.51 2.79
C PRO A 79 -10.21 1.85 1.30
N ALA A 80 -11.16 2.63 0.76
CA ALA A 80 -11.15 3.05 -0.64
C ALA A 80 -9.91 3.91 -1.00
N GLU A 81 -9.33 4.57 -0.01
CA GLU A 81 -8.14 5.41 -0.11
C GLU A 81 -6.89 4.65 -0.56
N ILE A 82 -6.88 3.30 -0.45
CA ILE A 82 -5.79 2.47 -1.00
C ILE A 82 -5.53 2.79 -2.48
N SER A 83 -6.55 3.22 -3.21
CA SER A 83 -6.45 3.65 -4.61
C SER A 83 -5.61 4.91 -4.84
N LYS A 84 -5.19 5.61 -3.78
CA LYS A 84 -4.26 6.75 -3.88
C LYS A 84 -2.81 6.31 -4.05
N LEU A 85 -2.50 5.04 -3.79
CA LEU A 85 -1.19 4.44 -4.08
C LEU A 85 -1.08 4.14 -5.59
N LYS A 86 -1.06 5.19 -6.40
CA LYS A 86 -1.24 5.09 -7.86
C LYS A 86 -0.21 4.24 -8.57
N TYR A 87 1.00 4.12 -8.00
CA TYR A 87 2.12 3.38 -8.58
C TYR A 87 2.28 1.97 -8.00
N LEU A 88 1.31 1.54 -7.16
CA LEU A 88 1.34 0.22 -6.53
C LEU A 88 1.30 -0.89 -7.60
N GLN A 89 2.28 -1.77 -7.53
CA GLN A 89 2.42 -2.95 -8.39
C GLN A 89 2.07 -4.24 -7.63
N ASP A 90 2.40 -4.30 -6.35
CA ASP A 90 2.16 -5.48 -5.51
C ASP A 90 1.38 -5.11 -4.26
N LEU A 91 0.23 -5.74 -4.05
CA LEU A 91 -0.58 -5.64 -2.83
C LEU A 91 -0.80 -7.04 -2.26
N ASN A 92 -0.13 -7.33 -1.15
CA ASN A 92 -0.26 -8.59 -0.45
C ASN A 92 -0.81 -8.40 0.97
N LEU A 93 -2.06 -8.82 1.18
CA LEU A 93 -2.76 -8.82 2.46
C LEU A 93 -3.12 -10.24 2.93
N PHE A 94 -2.38 -11.25 2.42
CA PHE A 94 -2.60 -12.66 2.70
C PHE A 94 -2.67 -12.95 4.21
N LYS A 95 -3.64 -13.80 4.58
CA LYS A 95 -3.78 -14.35 5.94
C LYS A 95 -3.83 -13.25 7.01
N ASN A 96 -4.94 -12.49 6.95
CA ASN A 96 -5.34 -11.48 7.92
C ASN A 96 -6.82 -11.67 8.29
N GLU A 97 -7.40 -10.71 9.02
CA GLU A 97 -8.79 -10.73 9.49
C GLU A 97 -9.66 -9.65 8.80
N ILE A 98 -9.23 -9.16 7.61
CA ILE A 98 -9.90 -8.08 6.91
C ILE A 98 -11.27 -8.54 6.41
N SER A 99 -12.30 -7.74 6.68
CA SER A 99 -13.70 -8.03 6.37
C SER A 99 -14.33 -6.97 5.46
N GLY A 100 -15.63 -7.12 5.20
CA GLY A 100 -16.36 -6.20 4.33
C GLY A 100 -16.16 -6.51 2.85
N LYS A 101 -16.55 -5.56 2.00
CA LYS A 101 -16.44 -5.72 0.54
C LYS A 101 -15.06 -5.34 0.02
N ILE A 102 -14.65 -5.96 -1.06
CA ILE A 102 -13.50 -5.49 -1.84
C ILE A 102 -13.88 -4.12 -2.45
N PRO A 103 -13.12 -3.04 -2.17
CA PRO A 103 -13.49 -1.72 -2.67
C PRO A 103 -13.31 -1.62 -4.18
N SER A 104 -14.34 -1.13 -4.89
CA SER A 104 -14.29 -0.93 -6.33
C SER A 104 -13.20 0.06 -6.76
N SER A 105 -12.76 0.92 -5.84
CA SER A 105 -11.66 1.86 -6.08
C SER A 105 -10.32 1.17 -6.40
N LEU A 106 -10.14 -0.14 -6.09
CA LEU A 106 -8.96 -0.90 -6.50
C LEU A 106 -8.75 -0.87 -8.02
N GLY A 107 -9.81 -0.83 -8.82
CA GLY A 107 -9.73 -0.68 -10.28
C GLY A 107 -9.02 0.57 -10.78
N LYS A 108 -8.71 1.53 -9.88
CA LYS A 108 -7.91 2.72 -10.19
C LYS A 108 -6.40 2.49 -10.13
N LEU A 109 -5.96 1.34 -9.61
CA LEU A 109 -4.54 0.97 -9.48
C LEU A 109 -4.00 0.43 -10.82
N LYS A 110 -3.73 1.30 -11.76
CA LYS A 110 -3.43 0.95 -13.16
C LYS A 110 -2.07 0.26 -13.37
N TYR A 111 -1.22 0.22 -12.35
CA TYR A 111 0.08 -0.47 -12.37
C TYR A 111 0.08 -1.76 -11.55
N LEU A 112 -1.05 -2.11 -10.91
CA LEU A 112 -1.13 -3.28 -10.05
C LEU A 112 -1.00 -4.56 -10.88
N LYS A 113 0.01 -5.38 -10.54
CA LYS A 113 0.32 -6.67 -11.17
C LYS A 113 -0.15 -7.83 -10.29
N ASN A 114 0.11 -7.74 -9.00
CA ASN A 114 -0.18 -8.81 -8.06
C ASN A 114 -1.13 -8.32 -6.97
N LEU A 115 -2.26 -8.97 -6.84
CA LEU A 115 -3.26 -8.72 -5.80
C LEU A 115 -3.55 -10.00 -5.03
N ASN A 116 -3.04 -10.10 -3.80
CA ASN A 116 -3.33 -11.22 -2.92
C ASN A 116 -4.14 -10.77 -1.70
N LEU A 117 -5.42 -11.15 -1.67
CA LEU A 117 -6.36 -10.94 -0.58
C LEU A 117 -6.80 -12.26 0.07
N SER A 118 -6.17 -13.39 -0.27
CA SER A 118 -6.58 -14.72 0.19
C SER A 118 -6.41 -14.90 1.71
N PHE A 119 -7.15 -15.85 2.27
CA PHE A 119 -7.22 -16.09 3.71
C PHE A 119 -7.59 -14.84 4.52
N ASN A 120 -8.75 -14.26 4.17
CA ASN A 120 -9.36 -13.13 4.86
C ASN A 120 -10.87 -13.37 5.08
N LYS A 121 -11.60 -12.34 5.46
CA LYS A 121 -13.06 -12.37 5.67
C LYS A 121 -13.81 -11.47 4.69
N PHE A 122 -13.23 -11.17 3.51
CA PHE A 122 -13.90 -10.38 2.48
C PHE A 122 -15.21 -11.05 2.06
N SER A 123 -16.25 -10.25 1.82
CA SER A 123 -17.60 -10.70 1.48
C SER A 123 -18.19 -9.89 0.31
N GLY A 124 -19.35 -10.32 -0.18
CA GLY A 124 -19.98 -9.73 -1.36
C GLY A 124 -19.32 -10.19 -2.65
N SER A 125 -19.58 -9.51 -3.76
CA SER A 125 -19.09 -9.87 -5.09
C SER A 125 -17.72 -9.26 -5.39
N ILE A 126 -17.00 -9.85 -6.34
CA ILE A 126 -15.81 -9.23 -6.93
C ILE A 126 -16.28 -8.00 -7.72
N PRO A 127 -15.74 -6.79 -7.44
CA PRO A 127 -16.11 -5.60 -8.20
C PRO A 127 -15.66 -5.73 -9.66
N THR A 128 -16.54 -5.41 -10.61
CA THR A 128 -16.21 -5.42 -12.06
C THR A 128 -15.02 -4.50 -12.39
N SER A 129 -14.83 -3.43 -11.63
CA SER A 129 -13.69 -2.53 -11.78
C SER A 129 -12.31 -3.18 -11.59
N ILE A 130 -12.21 -4.37 -10.99
CA ILE A 130 -10.95 -5.15 -10.96
C ILE A 130 -10.52 -5.50 -12.38
N CYS A 131 -11.46 -5.73 -13.28
CA CYS A 131 -11.19 -6.03 -14.69
C CYS A 131 -10.64 -4.83 -15.48
N ASP A 132 -10.74 -3.61 -14.91
CA ASP A 132 -10.14 -2.39 -15.48
C ASP A 132 -8.63 -2.27 -15.22
N ILE A 133 -8.05 -3.22 -14.46
CA ILE A 133 -6.61 -3.25 -14.15
C ILE A 133 -5.89 -4.06 -15.22
N ASN A 134 -5.60 -3.44 -16.36
CA ASN A 134 -4.99 -4.13 -17.51
C ASN A 134 -3.59 -4.70 -17.22
N SER A 135 -2.94 -4.26 -16.14
CA SER A 135 -1.63 -4.75 -15.71
C SER A 135 -1.72 -5.95 -14.77
N LEU A 136 -2.93 -6.40 -14.37
CA LEU A 136 -3.10 -7.43 -13.36
C LEU A 136 -2.72 -8.80 -13.94
N GLU A 137 -1.72 -9.42 -13.35
CA GLU A 137 -1.19 -10.73 -13.72
C GLU A 137 -1.65 -11.82 -12.75
N THR A 138 -1.79 -11.47 -11.47
CA THR A 138 -2.17 -12.41 -10.41
C THR A 138 -3.28 -11.83 -9.53
N LEU A 139 -4.35 -12.61 -9.37
CA LEU A 139 -5.47 -12.29 -8.48
C LEU A 139 -5.77 -13.48 -7.57
N GLU A 140 -5.44 -13.38 -6.30
CA GLU A 140 -5.66 -14.42 -5.31
C GLU A 140 -6.73 -13.99 -4.30
N LEU A 141 -7.89 -14.66 -4.31
CA LEU A 141 -9.06 -14.34 -3.49
C LEU A 141 -9.58 -15.54 -2.67
N TYR A 142 -8.93 -16.69 -2.76
CA TYR A 142 -9.39 -17.92 -2.13
C TYR A 142 -9.43 -17.82 -0.59
N MET A 143 -10.19 -18.69 0.06
CA MET A 143 -10.40 -18.68 1.52
C MET A 143 -10.90 -17.33 2.05
N ASN A 144 -11.96 -16.82 1.40
CA ASN A 144 -12.75 -15.65 1.78
C ASN A 144 -14.25 -16.03 1.87
N ARG A 145 -15.12 -15.04 2.07
CA ARG A 145 -16.59 -15.18 2.08
C ARG A 145 -17.23 -14.52 0.85
N ILE A 146 -16.46 -14.44 -0.25
CA ILE A 146 -16.91 -13.83 -1.49
C ILE A 146 -18.03 -14.67 -2.09
N SER A 147 -19.05 -14.03 -2.63
CA SER A 147 -20.25 -14.62 -3.20
C SER A 147 -20.63 -13.92 -4.51
N GLY A 148 -21.60 -14.48 -5.22
CA GLY A 148 -22.05 -13.94 -6.52
C GLY A 148 -21.31 -14.57 -7.69
N THR A 149 -21.60 -14.06 -8.89
CA THR A 149 -20.98 -14.52 -10.14
C THR A 149 -19.63 -13.83 -10.37
N LEU A 150 -18.73 -14.54 -11.01
CA LEU A 150 -17.49 -13.94 -11.50
C LEU A 150 -17.83 -12.92 -12.60
N PRO A 151 -17.26 -11.72 -12.57
CA PRO A 151 -17.38 -10.79 -13.70
C PRO A 151 -16.90 -11.48 -14.98
N PRO A 152 -17.71 -11.49 -16.07
CA PRO A 152 -17.30 -12.13 -17.34
C PRO A 152 -16.00 -11.55 -17.88
N GLU A 153 -15.75 -10.27 -17.61
CA GLU A 153 -14.58 -9.51 -18.04
C GLU A 153 -13.27 -10.03 -17.42
N LEU A 154 -13.33 -10.83 -16.33
CA LEU A 154 -12.13 -11.47 -15.76
C LEU A 154 -11.42 -12.38 -16.76
N GLY A 155 -12.14 -12.96 -17.72
CA GLY A 155 -11.56 -13.74 -18.81
C GLY A 155 -10.70 -12.92 -19.78
N ASN A 156 -10.76 -11.61 -19.72
CA ASN A 156 -9.96 -10.69 -20.56
C ASN A 156 -8.62 -10.29 -19.92
N LEU A 157 -8.42 -10.61 -18.64
CA LEU A 157 -7.12 -10.41 -17.98
C LEU A 157 -6.08 -11.36 -18.61
N LYS A 158 -4.89 -10.83 -18.91
CA LYS A 158 -3.83 -11.59 -19.59
C LYS A 158 -3.08 -12.48 -18.61
#